data_51fb737bed6d11d29808b2a544a1e7c0
#
_entry.id   51fb737bed6d11d29808b2a544a1e7c0
#
_cell.length_a   1.000
_cell.length_b   1.000
_cell.length_c   1.000
_cell.angle_alpha   90.00
_cell.angle_beta   90.00
_cell.angle_gamma   90.00
#
_symmetry.space_group_name_H-M   'P 1'
#
loop_
_entity.id
_entity.type
_entity.pdbx_description
1 polymer ?
#
loop_
_entity_poly.entity_id
_entity_poly.type
_entity_poly.pdbx_seq_one_letter_code
_entity_poly.pdbx_strand_id
1 'polypeptide(L)'
;YVDHHDKAYRWAERRKLETHPKTGAAQFVEIRERIEEVVAPRYVEPAAPSPATPKRKVVLFASIPDEELLSYGVPPDWLAAVKDADEDALLEMSAHLPREASEALLELATGGKPKPAAIVAPGTDPFEHPDAQRRFRVMTDVDALRQALDYPWDKWMVFLHPAQRQLIERLYSGPARVSGSAGTGKTIVALHRAVHLARKSSDNRVLLATFSETLANSLHDRLRRLLVSEPRLAERLEVGALTKVGMRLYTLQYGAPSLLSPPMLAAFMTDAVTAAGGTKFSSAFLASEWWEVVDAWQIKSWEAYRDFRRLGRKTRLAEKVRQSLWLIFEQVNAKVAAAGCISVATLFTRLATYYRDVARRPFEHVVIDESQDVTAAQLLFLAALGATKPEGLFFAGDLGQRIFQTPFSWKSVGVDIRGRSRTLTVNYRTSHQIRQHADLLLEPSVSDVDGEVEVRKGTISVFDGPPPEIRNWPSVAAESAGVADWIRQRVTDGLAPHEIGVIVRSDAELPRARAAVEATDLPFTVLDDQMQLISTKLCICTMHLAKGLEFRAVAVMACDDQVIPSQSRIEEITDEADLEEVYATERHLLYVAVTRARDRLLVSSAGHASEFLEDLGG
;
A
#
# COMPACT_ATOMS: atom_id res chain seq x y z
N TYR A 1 1.78 -24.05 -8.09
CA TYR A 1 1.59 -23.95 -6.63
C TYR A 1 2.95 -24.13 -5.95
N VAL A 2 3.35 -23.20 -5.11
CA VAL A 2 4.64 -23.25 -4.40
C VAL A 2 4.32 -23.20 -2.91
N ASP A 3 4.61 -24.29 -2.20
CA ASP A 3 4.48 -24.40 -0.75
C ASP A 3 5.58 -25.35 -0.24
N HIS A 4 5.69 -25.56 1.08
CA HIS A 4 6.55 -26.60 1.62
C HIS A 4 6.28 -27.94 0.93
N HIS A 5 7.36 -28.67 0.61
CA HIS A 5 7.36 -29.89 -0.20
C HIS A 5 6.18 -30.84 0.07
N ASP A 6 5.92 -31.17 1.34
CA ASP A 6 4.85 -32.11 1.72
C ASP A 6 3.42 -31.54 1.55
N LYS A 7 3.26 -30.22 1.62
CA LYS A 7 1.97 -29.56 1.39
C LYS A 7 1.69 -29.42 -0.10
N ALA A 8 2.71 -29.10 -0.90
CA ALA A 8 2.59 -28.99 -2.34
C ALA A 8 2.23 -30.34 -2.98
N TYR A 9 2.84 -31.44 -2.52
CA TYR A 9 2.49 -32.79 -2.98
C TYR A 9 1.05 -33.18 -2.62
N ARG A 10 0.64 -33.02 -1.35
CA ARG A 10 -0.74 -33.30 -0.92
C ARG A 10 -1.78 -32.45 -1.62
N TRP A 11 -1.43 -31.21 -1.97
CA TRP A 11 -2.29 -30.34 -2.75
C TRP A 11 -2.42 -30.82 -4.19
N ALA A 12 -1.31 -31.26 -4.81
CA ALA A 12 -1.28 -31.76 -6.18
C ALA A 12 -1.98 -33.11 -6.32
N GLU A 13 -1.83 -34.04 -5.36
CA GLU A 13 -2.47 -35.33 -5.34
C GLU A 13 -4.01 -35.27 -5.34
N ARG A 14 -4.58 -34.22 -4.81
CA ARG A 14 -6.03 -34.01 -4.72
C ARG A 14 -6.62 -33.26 -5.91
N ARG A 15 -5.81 -32.85 -6.89
CA ARG A 15 -6.26 -32.02 -8.02
C ARG A 15 -5.73 -32.54 -9.33
N LYS A 16 -6.62 -32.53 -10.35
CA LYS A 16 -6.24 -32.77 -11.73
C LYS A 16 -6.27 -31.49 -12.53
N LEU A 17 -5.36 -31.36 -13.49
CA LEU A 17 -5.37 -30.26 -14.45
C LEU A 17 -6.21 -30.69 -15.66
N GLU A 18 -7.26 -29.94 -15.96
CA GLU A 18 -8.15 -30.21 -17.09
C GLU A 18 -8.40 -28.96 -17.91
N THR A 19 -8.72 -29.15 -19.19
CA THR A 19 -9.21 -28.06 -20.03
C THR A 19 -10.73 -28.04 -19.98
N HIS A 20 -11.32 -26.93 -19.59
CA HIS A 20 -12.76 -26.80 -19.49
C HIS A 20 -13.42 -26.92 -20.87
N PRO A 21 -14.40 -27.84 -21.06
CA PRO A 21 -14.90 -28.21 -22.40
C PRO A 21 -15.62 -27.06 -23.14
N LYS A 22 -16.19 -26.10 -22.43
CA LYS A 22 -16.95 -25.00 -23.03
C LYS A 22 -16.14 -23.69 -23.15
N THR A 23 -15.34 -23.36 -22.14
CA THR A 23 -14.58 -22.10 -22.14
C THR A 23 -13.19 -22.25 -22.75
N GLY A 24 -12.64 -23.49 -22.78
CA GLY A 24 -11.27 -23.75 -23.21
C GLY A 24 -10.19 -23.37 -22.19
N ALA A 25 -10.56 -22.91 -20.98
CA ALA A 25 -9.61 -22.52 -19.95
C ALA A 25 -8.99 -23.75 -19.26
N ALA A 26 -7.68 -23.69 -18.96
CA ALA A 26 -7.04 -24.65 -18.06
C ALA A 26 -7.52 -24.43 -16.63
N GLN A 27 -7.95 -25.49 -15.94
CA GLN A 27 -8.48 -25.44 -14.57
C GLN A 27 -7.87 -26.55 -13.73
N PHE A 28 -7.61 -26.28 -12.43
CA PHE A 28 -7.43 -27.33 -11.44
C PHE A 28 -8.78 -27.73 -10.87
N VAL A 29 -9.13 -29.01 -11.05
CA VAL A 29 -10.37 -29.60 -10.54
C VAL A 29 -10.02 -30.55 -9.40
N GLU A 30 -10.69 -30.43 -8.27
CA GLU A 30 -10.47 -31.32 -7.13
C GLU A 30 -11.04 -32.72 -7.41
N ILE A 31 -10.23 -33.75 -7.17
CA ILE A 31 -10.63 -35.16 -7.38
C ILE A 31 -11.55 -35.53 -6.25
N ARG A 32 -12.83 -35.82 -6.56
CA ARG A 32 -13.78 -36.36 -5.60
C ARG A 32 -13.56 -37.89 -5.52
N GLU A 33 -12.99 -38.34 -4.41
CA GLU A 33 -13.14 -39.74 -4.03
C GLU A 33 -14.59 -39.95 -3.58
N ARG A 34 -15.35 -40.78 -4.30
CA ARG A 34 -16.63 -41.29 -3.80
C ARG A 34 -16.32 -42.23 -2.63
N ILE A 35 -16.38 -41.69 -1.42
CA ILE A 35 -16.46 -42.51 -0.22
C ILE A 35 -17.90 -43.03 -0.19
N GLU A 36 -18.11 -44.27 -0.58
CA GLU A 36 -19.32 -45.02 -0.19
C GLU A 36 -19.20 -45.25 1.32
N GLU A 37 -19.96 -44.46 2.12
CA GLU A 37 -20.12 -44.77 3.54
C GLU A 37 -20.77 -46.14 3.70
N VAL A 38 -19.96 -47.12 4.01
CA VAL A 38 -20.44 -48.39 4.54
C VAL A 38 -20.87 -48.12 5.98
N VAL A 39 -22.15 -47.87 6.17
CA VAL A 39 -22.75 -47.71 7.51
C VAL A 39 -22.68 -49.05 8.23
N ALA A 40 -21.67 -49.21 9.08
CA ALA A 40 -21.65 -50.32 10.05
C ALA A 40 -22.69 -50.03 11.15
N PRO A 41 -23.63 -50.93 11.46
CA PRO A 41 -24.67 -50.66 12.44
C PRO A 41 -24.08 -50.55 13.85
N ARG A 42 -24.04 -49.36 14.41
CA ARG A 42 -23.79 -49.11 15.83
C ARG A 42 -25.11 -49.11 16.57
N TYR A 43 -25.25 -50.02 17.52
CA TYR A 43 -26.36 -50.03 18.48
C TYR A 43 -26.29 -48.74 19.31
N VAL A 44 -27.33 -47.89 19.20
CA VAL A 44 -27.51 -46.69 20.04
C VAL A 44 -28.86 -46.85 20.74
N GLU A 45 -28.87 -46.74 22.06
CA GLU A 45 -30.10 -46.65 22.87
C GLU A 45 -30.96 -45.47 22.44
N PRO A 46 -32.29 -45.62 22.45
CA PRO A 46 -33.21 -44.58 21.95
C PRO A 46 -33.35 -43.42 22.93
N ALA A 47 -32.81 -42.24 22.58
CA ALA A 47 -33.16 -40.98 23.21
C ALA A 47 -34.48 -40.45 22.58
N ALA A 48 -35.34 -39.88 23.43
CA ALA A 48 -36.67 -39.38 23.07
C ALA A 48 -36.67 -38.31 21.95
N PRO A 49 -37.63 -38.31 21.04
CA PRO A 49 -37.65 -37.40 19.91
C PRO A 49 -38.06 -35.98 20.31
N SER A 50 -37.18 -35.01 20.11
CA SER A 50 -37.57 -33.60 19.95
C SER A 50 -38.04 -33.38 18.50
N PRO A 51 -39.18 -32.67 18.27
CA PRO A 51 -39.67 -32.44 16.93
C PRO A 51 -38.84 -31.31 16.25
N ALA A 52 -37.83 -31.69 15.49
CA ALA A 52 -37.21 -30.79 14.53
C ALA A 52 -38.08 -30.75 13.28
N THR A 53 -38.70 -29.62 13.03
CA THR A 53 -39.40 -29.33 11.77
C THR A 53 -38.38 -29.40 10.62
N PRO A 54 -38.60 -30.21 9.57
CA PRO A 54 -37.64 -30.26 8.46
C PRO A 54 -37.66 -28.90 7.74
N LYS A 55 -36.57 -28.16 7.78
CA LYS A 55 -36.34 -27.01 6.90
C LYS A 55 -36.42 -27.51 5.46
N ARG A 56 -37.37 -26.98 4.69
CA ARG A 56 -37.53 -27.27 3.27
C ARG A 56 -36.25 -26.84 2.57
N LYS A 57 -35.42 -27.78 2.09
CA LYS A 57 -34.25 -27.46 1.29
C LYS A 57 -34.69 -26.71 0.05
N VAL A 58 -34.27 -25.46 -0.06
CA VAL A 58 -34.47 -24.65 -1.26
C VAL A 58 -33.23 -24.83 -2.13
N VAL A 59 -33.39 -25.58 -3.20
CA VAL A 59 -32.29 -25.85 -4.16
C VAL A 59 -32.16 -24.63 -5.06
N LEU A 60 -30.97 -24.05 -5.14
CA LEU A 60 -30.74 -22.74 -5.76
C LEU A 60 -30.65 -22.82 -7.30
N PHE A 61 -30.07 -23.88 -7.87
CA PHE A 61 -29.70 -23.93 -9.27
C PHE A 61 -30.39 -25.02 -10.09
N ALA A 62 -31.38 -25.72 -9.54
CA ALA A 62 -32.06 -26.84 -10.22
C ALA A 62 -32.70 -26.46 -11.57
N SER A 63 -33.11 -25.20 -11.73
CA SER A 63 -33.74 -24.70 -12.96
C SER A 63 -32.75 -24.21 -14.01
N ILE A 64 -31.46 -24.11 -13.69
CA ILE A 64 -30.44 -23.58 -14.61
C ILE A 64 -29.95 -24.72 -15.52
N PRO A 65 -29.92 -24.55 -16.86
CA PRO A 65 -29.41 -25.53 -17.79
C PRO A 65 -27.91 -25.83 -17.56
N ASP A 66 -27.48 -27.08 -17.80
CA ASP A 66 -26.08 -27.49 -17.68
C ASP A 66 -25.15 -26.64 -18.55
N GLU A 67 -25.61 -26.32 -19.77
CA GLU A 67 -24.88 -25.47 -20.70
C GLU A 67 -24.61 -24.06 -20.17
N GLU A 68 -25.53 -23.52 -19.40
CA GLU A 68 -25.40 -22.20 -18.79
C GLU A 68 -24.40 -22.24 -17.62
N LEU A 69 -24.48 -23.25 -16.74
CA LEU A 69 -23.52 -23.46 -15.67
C LEU A 69 -22.09 -23.69 -16.21
N LEU A 70 -21.96 -24.47 -17.28
CA LEU A 70 -20.68 -24.66 -17.98
C LEU A 70 -20.15 -23.32 -18.54
N SER A 71 -21.03 -22.42 -19.03
CA SER A 71 -20.60 -21.12 -19.54
C SER A 71 -20.01 -20.21 -18.46
N TYR A 72 -20.32 -20.46 -17.20
CA TYR A 72 -19.77 -19.77 -16.04
C TYR A 72 -18.48 -20.43 -15.50
N GLY A 73 -17.97 -21.46 -16.16
CA GLY A 73 -16.72 -22.14 -15.79
C GLY A 73 -16.90 -23.25 -14.73
N VAL A 74 -18.13 -23.69 -14.46
CA VAL A 74 -18.38 -24.83 -13.56
C VAL A 74 -17.85 -26.11 -14.18
N PRO A 75 -16.94 -26.86 -13.52
CA PRO A 75 -16.42 -28.10 -14.08
C PRO A 75 -17.53 -29.15 -14.26
N PRO A 76 -17.46 -30.00 -15.31
CA PRO A 76 -18.48 -31.02 -15.56
C PRO A 76 -18.75 -31.95 -14.37
N ASP A 77 -17.71 -32.35 -13.65
CA ASP A 77 -17.79 -33.23 -12.47
C ASP A 77 -18.56 -32.62 -11.29
N TRP A 78 -18.76 -31.31 -11.30
CA TRP A 78 -19.44 -30.58 -10.23
C TRP A 78 -20.89 -30.18 -10.57
N LEU A 79 -21.34 -30.36 -11.82
CA LEU A 79 -22.68 -29.93 -12.26
C LEU A 79 -23.81 -30.54 -11.42
N ALA A 80 -23.77 -31.84 -11.15
CA ALA A 80 -24.80 -32.49 -10.33
C ALA A 80 -24.86 -31.92 -8.91
N ALA A 81 -23.70 -31.75 -8.28
CA ALA A 81 -23.62 -31.20 -6.93
C ALA A 81 -24.07 -29.72 -6.86
N VAL A 82 -23.73 -28.92 -7.87
CA VAL A 82 -24.16 -27.53 -7.96
C VAL A 82 -25.69 -27.44 -8.13
N LYS A 83 -26.27 -28.30 -8.95
CA LYS A 83 -27.73 -28.33 -9.13
C LYS A 83 -28.52 -28.69 -7.88
N ASP A 84 -27.96 -29.58 -7.04
CA ASP A 84 -28.58 -30.02 -5.79
C ASP A 84 -28.23 -29.13 -4.59
N ALA A 85 -27.47 -28.05 -4.80
CA ALA A 85 -26.98 -27.19 -3.73
C ALA A 85 -28.08 -26.28 -3.16
N ASP A 86 -28.17 -26.24 -1.84
CA ASP A 86 -28.78 -25.19 -1.06
C ASP A 86 -27.71 -24.11 -0.68
N GLU A 87 -28.09 -23.10 0.08
CA GLU A 87 -27.21 -21.98 0.46
C GLU A 87 -25.99 -22.44 1.27
N ASP A 88 -26.19 -23.35 2.22
CA ASP A 88 -25.09 -23.90 3.05
C ASP A 88 -24.14 -24.75 2.21
N ALA A 89 -24.66 -25.61 1.34
CA ALA A 89 -23.87 -26.43 0.43
C ALA A 89 -23.10 -25.59 -0.61
N LEU A 90 -23.66 -24.48 -1.08
CA LEU A 90 -22.99 -23.54 -1.97
C LEU A 90 -21.77 -22.90 -1.30
N LEU A 91 -21.90 -22.45 -0.07
CA LEU A 91 -20.79 -21.85 0.69
C LEU A 91 -19.66 -22.87 0.92
N GLU A 92 -20.01 -24.10 1.24
CA GLU A 92 -19.04 -25.18 1.42
C GLU A 92 -18.33 -25.54 0.09
N MET A 93 -19.07 -25.66 -1.01
CA MET A 93 -18.50 -25.96 -2.33
C MET A 93 -17.67 -24.81 -2.91
N SER A 94 -17.94 -23.57 -2.55
CA SER A 94 -17.26 -22.39 -3.07
C SER A 94 -15.74 -22.44 -2.84
N ALA A 95 -15.29 -23.07 -1.77
CA ALA A 95 -13.87 -23.27 -1.45
C ALA A 95 -13.17 -24.30 -2.36
N HIS A 96 -13.93 -25.18 -3.00
CA HIS A 96 -13.43 -26.30 -3.81
C HIS A 96 -13.61 -26.08 -5.32
N LEU A 97 -14.51 -25.19 -5.70
CA LEU A 97 -14.76 -24.84 -7.10
C LEU A 97 -13.69 -23.91 -7.68
N PRO A 98 -13.51 -23.93 -9.00
CA PRO A 98 -12.81 -22.86 -9.69
C PRO A 98 -13.40 -21.49 -9.35
N ARG A 99 -12.54 -20.50 -9.14
CA ARG A 99 -12.92 -19.20 -8.62
C ARG A 99 -13.98 -18.48 -9.48
N GLU A 100 -13.82 -18.53 -10.82
CA GLU A 100 -14.79 -17.98 -11.75
C GLU A 100 -16.17 -18.65 -11.61
N ALA A 101 -16.19 -19.96 -11.42
CA ALA A 101 -17.41 -20.72 -11.17
C ALA A 101 -18.02 -20.34 -9.81
N SER A 102 -17.20 -20.25 -8.77
CA SER A 102 -17.64 -19.84 -7.43
C SER A 102 -18.20 -18.42 -7.42
N GLU A 103 -17.50 -17.45 -8.02
CA GLU A 103 -17.97 -16.05 -8.12
C GLU A 103 -19.30 -15.97 -8.90
N ALA A 104 -19.43 -16.69 -10.00
CA ALA A 104 -20.65 -16.70 -10.80
C ALA A 104 -21.84 -17.35 -10.06
N LEU A 105 -21.61 -18.46 -9.35
CA LEU A 105 -22.65 -19.12 -8.56
C LEU A 105 -23.12 -18.28 -7.38
N LEU A 106 -22.23 -17.58 -6.70
CA LEU A 106 -22.57 -16.65 -5.63
C LEU A 106 -23.37 -15.45 -6.16
N GLU A 107 -23.01 -14.92 -7.33
CA GLU A 107 -23.77 -13.84 -7.98
C GLU A 107 -25.17 -14.32 -8.39
N LEU A 108 -25.31 -15.54 -8.96
CA LEU A 108 -26.60 -16.14 -9.27
C LEU A 108 -27.46 -16.36 -8.02
N ALA A 109 -26.89 -16.86 -6.94
CA ALA A 109 -27.59 -17.10 -5.67
C ALA A 109 -28.16 -15.81 -5.05
N THR A 110 -27.49 -14.67 -5.29
CA THR A 110 -27.96 -13.34 -4.85
C THR A 110 -28.89 -12.65 -5.86
N GLY A 111 -29.31 -13.35 -6.93
CA GLY A 111 -30.23 -12.81 -7.96
C GLY A 111 -29.55 -11.94 -9.02
N GLY A 112 -28.22 -11.93 -9.06
CA GLY A 112 -27.44 -11.28 -10.11
C GLY A 112 -27.42 -12.07 -11.43
N LYS A 113 -26.84 -11.48 -12.47
CA LYS A 113 -26.61 -12.13 -13.77
C LYS A 113 -25.12 -12.09 -14.09
N PRO A 114 -24.36 -13.16 -13.78
CA PRO A 114 -22.94 -13.21 -14.08
C PRO A 114 -22.71 -13.19 -15.59
N LYS A 115 -21.57 -12.63 -15.99
CA LYS A 115 -21.14 -12.66 -17.39
C LYS A 115 -20.56 -14.04 -17.70
N PRO A 116 -20.95 -14.66 -18.84
CA PRO A 116 -20.30 -15.87 -19.31
C PRO A 116 -18.79 -15.69 -19.44
N ALA A 117 -18.02 -16.72 -19.10
CA ALA A 117 -16.58 -16.73 -19.30
C ALA A 117 -16.23 -16.58 -20.80
N ALA A 118 -15.12 -15.93 -21.11
CA ALA A 118 -14.65 -15.79 -22.48
C ALA A 118 -14.43 -17.18 -23.11
N ILE A 119 -14.86 -17.36 -24.37
CA ILE A 119 -14.63 -18.60 -25.13
C ILE A 119 -13.38 -18.37 -25.98
N VAL A 120 -12.38 -19.22 -25.82
CA VAL A 120 -11.15 -19.18 -26.63
C VAL A 120 -11.33 -19.97 -27.91
N ALA A 121 -10.79 -19.47 -29.02
CA ALA A 121 -10.89 -20.12 -30.32
C ALA A 121 -10.23 -21.53 -30.30
N PRO A 122 -10.79 -22.52 -31.04
CA PRO A 122 -10.20 -23.85 -31.13
C PRO A 122 -8.74 -23.79 -31.63
N GLY A 123 -7.83 -24.41 -30.87
CA GLY A 123 -6.39 -24.43 -31.20
C GLY A 123 -5.54 -23.40 -30.44
N THR A 124 -6.13 -22.55 -29.60
CA THR A 124 -5.38 -21.69 -28.68
C THR A 124 -4.94 -22.46 -27.43
N ASP A 125 -3.77 -22.15 -26.90
CA ASP A 125 -3.28 -22.78 -25.66
C ASP A 125 -4.27 -22.50 -24.51
N PRO A 126 -4.78 -23.54 -23.81
CA PRO A 126 -5.71 -23.37 -22.68
C PRO A 126 -5.19 -22.48 -21.56
N PHE A 127 -3.87 -22.31 -21.45
CA PHE A 127 -3.23 -21.41 -20.50
C PHE A 127 -3.23 -19.93 -20.91
N GLU A 128 -3.51 -19.62 -22.19
CA GLU A 128 -3.68 -18.25 -22.65
C GLU A 128 -5.07 -17.68 -22.36
N HIS A 129 -5.99 -18.50 -21.88
CA HIS A 129 -7.32 -18.04 -21.47
C HIS A 129 -7.20 -17.00 -20.33
N PRO A 130 -7.96 -15.87 -20.36
CA PRO A 130 -7.90 -14.84 -19.30
C PRO A 130 -8.08 -15.38 -17.88
N ASP A 131 -8.97 -16.36 -17.68
CA ASP A 131 -9.22 -16.96 -16.36
C ASP A 131 -8.10 -17.96 -15.98
N ALA A 132 -7.48 -18.64 -16.94
CA ALA A 132 -6.29 -19.44 -16.70
C ALA A 132 -5.09 -18.55 -16.32
N GLN A 133 -4.89 -17.42 -16.99
CA GLN A 133 -3.81 -16.48 -16.68
C GLN A 133 -3.92 -15.83 -15.28
N ARG A 134 -5.10 -15.82 -14.68
CA ARG A 134 -5.28 -15.43 -13.27
C ARG A 134 -4.71 -16.46 -12.28
N ARG A 135 -4.53 -17.71 -12.68
CA ARG A 135 -4.15 -18.84 -11.83
C ARG A 135 -2.83 -19.45 -12.19
N PHE A 136 -2.54 -19.53 -13.50
CA PHE A 136 -1.36 -20.17 -14.03
C PHE A 136 -0.42 -19.13 -14.59
N ARG A 137 0.83 -19.34 -14.32
CA ARG A 137 1.90 -18.67 -15.01
C ARG A 137 2.56 -19.66 -15.92
N VAL A 138 2.32 -19.56 -17.22
CA VAL A 138 3.10 -20.30 -18.21
C VAL A 138 4.47 -19.64 -18.31
N MET A 139 5.50 -20.36 -17.91
CA MET A 139 6.89 -19.94 -18.07
C MET A 139 7.43 -20.67 -19.31
N THR A 140 7.71 -19.88 -20.33
CA THR A 140 8.30 -20.40 -21.58
C THR A 140 9.79 -20.70 -21.44
N ASP A 141 10.39 -20.27 -20.33
CA ASP A 141 11.80 -20.45 -20.02
C ASP A 141 11.97 -21.27 -18.74
N VAL A 142 12.43 -22.52 -18.88
CA VAL A 142 12.68 -23.46 -17.78
C VAL A 142 13.77 -22.94 -16.84
N ASP A 143 14.71 -22.15 -17.36
CA ASP A 143 15.80 -21.57 -16.57
C ASP A 143 15.26 -20.41 -15.70
N ALA A 144 14.30 -19.62 -16.20
CA ALA A 144 13.61 -18.62 -15.41
C ALA A 144 12.75 -19.26 -14.29
N LEU A 145 12.15 -20.44 -14.55
CA LEU A 145 11.43 -21.22 -13.53
C LEU A 145 12.37 -21.77 -12.45
N ARG A 146 13.51 -22.36 -12.85
CA ARG A 146 14.56 -22.80 -11.92
C ARG A 146 15.06 -21.65 -11.06
N GLN A 147 15.40 -20.54 -11.69
CA GLN A 147 15.79 -19.34 -10.97
C GLN A 147 14.72 -18.88 -10.01
N ALA A 148 13.45 -18.93 -10.36
CA ALA A 148 12.35 -18.53 -9.48
C ALA A 148 12.16 -19.49 -8.28
N LEU A 149 12.42 -20.78 -8.43
CA LEU A 149 12.28 -21.79 -7.37
C LEU A 149 13.52 -21.86 -6.45
N ASP A 150 14.71 -21.61 -6.99
CA ASP A 150 15.97 -21.68 -6.24
C ASP A 150 16.30 -20.37 -5.51
N TYR A 151 15.52 -19.31 -5.70
CA TYR A 151 15.84 -18.02 -5.14
C TYR A 151 15.22 -17.76 -3.76
N PRO A 152 16.03 -17.27 -2.79
CA PRO A 152 15.52 -16.64 -1.58
C PRO A 152 14.53 -15.52 -1.94
N TRP A 153 13.57 -15.26 -1.05
CA TRP A 153 12.52 -14.24 -1.22
C TRP A 153 13.00 -12.89 -1.79
N ASP A 154 14.21 -12.45 -1.42
CA ASP A 154 14.83 -11.22 -1.91
C ASP A 154 14.97 -11.15 -3.44
N LYS A 155 14.99 -12.29 -4.12
CA LYS A 155 15.11 -12.38 -5.57
C LYS A 155 13.76 -12.43 -6.29
N TRP A 156 12.69 -12.79 -5.58
CA TRP A 156 11.32 -12.63 -6.08
C TRP A 156 10.95 -11.17 -6.30
N MET A 157 11.54 -10.24 -5.55
CA MET A 157 11.33 -8.80 -5.69
C MET A 157 11.80 -8.23 -7.04
N VAL A 158 12.57 -9.00 -7.81
CA VAL A 158 13.01 -8.60 -9.16
C VAL A 158 12.14 -9.18 -10.26
N PHE A 159 11.21 -10.07 -9.90
CA PHE A 159 10.42 -10.82 -10.84
C PHE A 159 9.10 -10.13 -11.19
N LEU A 160 8.83 -9.92 -12.49
CA LEU A 160 7.65 -9.23 -12.99
C LEU A 160 6.54 -10.21 -13.37
N HIS A 161 5.35 -9.94 -12.85
CA HIS A 161 4.14 -10.56 -13.37
C HIS A 161 3.85 -10.06 -14.82
N PRO A 162 3.26 -10.87 -15.72
CA PRO A 162 2.92 -10.44 -17.09
C PRO A 162 2.13 -9.14 -17.16
N ALA A 163 1.15 -8.94 -16.25
CA ALA A 163 0.40 -7.69 -16.17
C ALA A 163 1.26 -6.47 -15.80
N GLN A 164 2.28 -6.65 -14.95
CA GLN A 164 3.24 -5.60 -14.62
C GLN A 164 4.17 -5.30 -15.80
N ARG A 165 4.60 -6.32 -16.57
CA ARG A 165 5.44 -6.15 -17.76
C ARG A 165 4.76 -5.28 -18.80
N GLN A 166 3.47 -5.49 -19.06
CA GLN A 166 2.71 -4.66 -19.99
C GLN A 166 2.70 -3.18 -19.58
N LEU A 167 2.64 -2.87 -18.27
CA LEU A 167 2.67 -1.49 -17.77
C LEU A 167 4.06 -0.85 -17.92
N ILE A 168 5.11 -1.67 -17.82
CA ILE A 168 6.50 -1.21 -17.93
C ILE A 168 6.85 -0.92 -19.39
N GLU A 169 6.42 -1.74 -20.34
CA GLU A 169 6.75 -1.64 -21.75
C GLU A 169 5.82 -0.69 -22.53
N ARG A 170 4.65 -0.37 -21.96
CA ARG A 170 3.66 0.50 -22.58
C ARG A 170 4.23 1.89 -22.87
N LEU A 171 3.92 2.42 -24.07
CA LEU A 171 4.20 3.80 -24.43
C LEU A 171 3.13 4.72 -23.85
N TYR A 172 3.55 5.74 -23.13
CA TYR A 172 2.66 6.75 -22.56
C TYR A 172 2.87 8.10 -23.25
N SER A 173 1.79 8.69 -23.72
CA SER A 173 1.82 10.00 -24.40
C SER A 173 2.09 11.19 -23.49
N GLY A 174 2.18 10.97 -22.17
CA GLY A 174 2.42 11.98 -21.15
C GLY A 174 2.58 11.33 -19.78
N PRO A 175 2.41 12.10 -18.67
CA PRO A 175 2.50 11.56 -17.31
C PRO A 175 1.57 10.38 -17.12
N ALA A 176 2.08 9.31 -16.48
CA ALA A 176 1.34 8.09 -16.21
C ALA A 176 1.47 7.70 -14.74
N ARG A 177 0.47 6.98 -14.19
CA ARG A 177 0.47 6.49 -12.81
C ARG A 177 0.12 5.01 -12.74
N VAL A 178 0.81 4.31 -11.86
CA VAL A 178 0.43 2.98 -11.38
C VAL A 178 0.08 3.09 -9.91
N SER A 179 -1.13 2.67 -9.57
CA SER A 179 -1.64 2.62 -8.19
C SER A 179 -1.87 1.17 -7.76
N GLY A 180 -2.28 0.98 -6.51
CA GLY A 180 -2.66 -0.30 -5.94
C GLY A 180 -2.36 -0.36 -4.45
N SER A 181 -3.00 -1.28 -3.74
CA SER A 181 -2.81 -1.47 -2.29
C SER A 181 -1.37 -1.88 -1.94
N ALA A 182 -1.07 -1.89 -0.63
CA ALA A 182 0.23 -2.39 -0.13
C ALA A 182 0.54 -3.79 -0.69
N GLY A 183 1.79 -4.04 -1.06
CA GLY A 183 2.24 -5.36 -1.52
C GLY A 183 1.98 -5.72 -2.98
N THR A 184 1.33 -4.86 -3.77
CA THR A 184 1.04 -5.13 -5.19
C THR A 184 2.24 -4.95 -6.14
N GLY A 185 3.41 -4.59 -5.62
CA GLY A 185 4.63 -4.50 -6.42
C GLY A 185 4.83 -3.18 -7.17
N LYS A 186 4.21 -2.09 -6.76
CA LYS A 186 4.37 -0.74 -7.34
C LYS A 186 5.83 -0.32 -7.46
N THR A 187 6.60 -0.50 -6.39
CA THR A 187 8.05 -0.21 -6.34
C THR A 187 8.82 -1.02 -7.39
N ILE A 188 8.43 -2.29 -7.62
CA ILE A 188 9.06 -3.15 -8.62
C ILE A 188 8.72 -2.67 -10.03
N VAL A 189 7.48 -2.25 -10.25
CA VAL A 189 7.08 -1.64 -11.53
C VAL A 189 7.88 -0.35 -11.77
N ALA A 190 8.04 0.52 -10.77
CA ALA A 190 8.84 1.74 -10.86
C ALA A 190 10.31 1.44 -11.21
N LEU A 191 10.92 0.48 -10.50
CA LEU A 191 12.30 0.06 -10.71
C LEU A 191 12.52 -0.44 -12.15
N HIS A 192 11.69 -1.38 -12.59
CA HIS A 192 11.78 -1.94 -13.95
C HIS A 192 11.42 -0.93 -15.04
N ARG A 193 10.49 0.00 -14.75
CA ARG A 193 10.19 1.10 -15.67
C ARG A 193 11.39 2.02 -15.88
N ALA A 194 12.09 2.38 -14.81
CA ALA A 194 13.31 3.19 -14.90
C ALA A 194 14.39 2.47 -15.74
N VAL A 195 14.60 1.18 -15.51
CA VAL A 195 15.54 0.37 -16.29
C VAL A 195 15.12 0.27 -17.76
N HIS A 196 13.84 0.04 -18.04
CA HIS A 196 13.30 -0.02 -19.39
C HIS A 196 13.54 1.30 -20.15
N LEU A 197 13.27 2.44 -19.52
CA LEU A 197 13.50 3.77 -20.12
C LEU A 197 14.98 4.03 -20.38
N ALA A 198 15.88 3.62 -19.49
CA ALA A 198 17.31 3.75 -19.68
C ALA A 198 17.85 2.87 -20.82
N ARG A 199 17.23 1.70 -21.08
CA ARG A 199 17.59 0.81 -22.21
C ARG A 199 17.20 1.36 -23.56
N LYS A 200 16.19 2.23 -23.67
CA LYS A 200 15.67 2.74 -24.95
C LYS A 200 16.68 3.55 -25.75
N SER A 201 17.58 4.28 -25.10
CA SER A 201 18.62 5.07 -25.77
C SER A 201 19.86 5.19 -24.88
N SER A 202 21.04 5.26 -25.53
CA SER A 202 22.32 5.51 -24.84
C SER A 202 22.37 6.87 -24.15
N ASP A 203 21.59 7.82 -24.62
CA ASP A 203 21.60 9.21 -24.15
C ASP A 203 20.57 9.45 -23.03
N ASN A 204 19.68 8.48 -22.77
CA ASN A 204 18.66 8.60 -21.74
C ASN A 204 19.27 8.60 -20.34
N ARG A 205 19.08 9.70 -19.63
CA ARG A 205 19.31 9.79 -18.20
C ARG A 205 17.99 9.71 -17.46
N VAL A 206 17.86 8.74 -16.59
CA VAL A 206 16.60 8.46 -15.86
C VAL A 206 16.82 8.72 -14.38
N LEU A 207 15.94 9.51 -13.77
CA LEU A 207 15.82 9.65 -12.33
C LEU A 207 14.78 8.65 -11.81
N LEU A 208 15.17 7.80 -10.85
CA LEU A 208 14.27 7.04 -10.00
C LEU A 208 14.28 7.67 -8.62
N ALA A 209 13.24 8.41 -8.28
CA ALA A 209 13.17 9.12 -7.00
C ALA A 209 12.07 8.58 -6.08
N THR A 210 12.30 8.74 -4.81
CA THR A 210 11.35 8.45 -3.74
C THR A 210 11.38 9.55 -2.69
N PHE A 211 10.56 9.43 -1.63
CA PHE A 211 10.42 10.53 -0.70
C PHE A 211 11.52 10.55 0.40
N SER A 212 12.12 9.41 0.78
CA SER A 212 13.11 9.33 1.86
C SER A 212 14.44 8.73 1.40
N GLU A 213 15.51 9.06 2.14
CA GLU A 213 16.87 8.52 1.89
C GLU A 213 16.93 7.00 2.06
N THR A 214 16.22 6.45 3.05
CA THR A 214 16.19 5.01 3.30
C THR A 214 15.56 4.24 2.16
N LEU A 215 14.43 4.73 1.66
CA LEU A 215 13.79 4.11 0.50
C LEU A 215 14.68 4.25 -0.74
N ALA A 216 15.37 5.37 -0.90
CA ALA A 216 16.32 5.55 -1.98
C ALA A 216 17.48 4.55 -1.88
N ASN A 217 18.03 4.31 -0.69
CA ASN A 217 19.06 3.30 -0.46
C ASN A 217 18.54 1.88 -0.78
N SER A 218 17.36 1.53 -0.32
CA SER A 218 16.70 0.26 -0.65
C SER A 218 16.50 0.08 -2.17
N LEU A 219 16.03 1.11 -2.86
CA LEU A 219 15.89 1.11 -4.32
C LEU A 219 17.24 0.95 -5.02
N HIS A 220 18.27 1.61 -4.52
CA HIS A 220 19.63 1.51 -5.06
C HIS A 220 20.17 0.08 -4.95
N ASP A 221 19.99 -0.57 -3.80
CA ASP A 221 20.40 -1.97 -3.61
C ASP A 221 19.64 -2.94 -4.51
N ARG A 222 18.32 -2.74 -4.67
CA ARG A 222 17.49 -3.51 -5.60
C ARG A 222 17.93 -3.30 -7.05
N LEU A 223 18.23 -2.05 -7.43
CA LEU A 223 18.72 -1.73 -8.76
C LEU A 223 20.07 -2.39 -9.06
N ARG A 224 21.01 -2.35 -8.12
CA ARG A 224 22.31 -3.03 -8.26
C ARG A 224 22.14 -4.53 -8.51
N ARG A 225 21.25 -5.20 -7.79
CA ARG A 225 20.94 -6.62 -7.99
C ARG A 225 20.32 -6.87 -9.37
N LEU A 226 19.42 -5.99 -9.83
CA LEU A 226 18.78 -6.09 -11.15
C LEU A 226 19.76 -5.91 -12.30
N LEU A 227 20.78 -5.07 -12.13
CA LEU A 227 21.74 -4.68 -13.17
C LEU A 227 23.08 -5.42 -13.08
N VAL A 228 23.18 -6.54 -12.35
CA VAL A 228 24.44 -7.31 -12.24
C VAL A 228 25.01 -7.66 -13.62
N SER A 229 24.15 -7.99 -14.59
CA SER A 229 24.57 -8.31 -15.97
C SER A 229 24.78 -7.08 -16.88
N GLU A 230 24.37 -5.89 -16.46
CA GLU A 230 24.39 -4.66 -17.26
C GLU A 230 24.95 -3.47 -16.47
N PRO A 231 26.17 -3.51 -15.93
CA PRO A 231 26.67 -2.48 -15.02
C PRO A 231 26.76 -1.08 -15.65
N ARG A 232 27.01 -0.98 -16.98
CA ARG A 232 27.02 0.30 -17.71
C ARG A 232 25.68 1.00 -17.74
N LEU A 233 24.57 0.27 -17.59
CA LEU A 233 23.24 0.86 -17.54
C LEU A 233 23.03 1.64 -16.24
N ALA A 234 23.69 1.23 -15.14
CA ALA A 234 23.61 1.92 -13.85
C ALA A 234 24.13 3.36 -13.91
N GLU A 235 25.09 3.67 -14.80
CA GLU A 235 25.62 5.03 -14.98
C GLU A 235 24.58 6.03 -15.50
N ARG A 236 23.52 5.54 -16.11
CA ARG A 236 22.41 6.33 -16.68
C ARG A 236 21.21 6.44 -15.75
N LEU A 237 21.24 5.74 -14.64
CA LEU A 237 20.17 5.67 -13.64
C LEU A 237 20.63 6.37 -12.36
N GLU A 238 20.01 7.49 -12.03
CA GLU A 238 20.20 8.15 -10.74
C GLU A 238 19.06 7.72 -9.80
N VAL A 239 19.41 7.19 -8.62
CA VAL A 239 18.46 6.83 -7.58
C VAL A 239 18.67 7.76 -6.38
N GLY A 240 17.61 8.37 -5.87
CA GLY A 240 17.74 9.27 -4.73
C GLY A 240 16.43 9.73 -4.11
N ALA A 241 16.52 10.25 -2.89
CA ALA A 241 15.42 10.99 -2.30
C ALA A 241 15.19 12.29 -3.09
N LEU A 242 13.93 12.59 -3.44
CA LEU A 242 13.61 13.74 -4.29
C LEU A 242 14.12 15.07 -3.69
N THR A 243 14.03 15.22 -2.36
CA THR A 243 14.54 16.40 -1.66
C THR A 243 16.06 16.55 -1.81
N LYS A 244 16.82 15.45 -1.71
CA LYS A 244 18.28 15.48 -1.88
C LYS A 244 18.68 15.81 -3.32
N VAL A 245 17.97 15.22 -4.30
CA VAL A 245 18.17 15.56 -5.72
C VAL A 245 17.89 17.04 -5.95
N GLY A 246 16.77 17.56 -5.42
CA GLY A 246 16.43 18.98 -5.48
C GLY A 246 17.49 19.88 -4.86
N MET A 247 17.97 19.54 -3.66
CA MET A 247 19.06 20.26 -2.99
C MET A 247 20.34 20.35 -3.84
N ARG A 248 20.74 19.22 -4.42
CA ARG A 248 21.91 19.16 -5.31
C ARG A 248 21.73 20.04 -6.54
N LEU A 249 20.59 19.94 -7.21
CA LEU A 249 20.29 20.75 -8.39
C LEU A 249 20.20 22.25 -8.06
N TYR A 250 19.63 22.58 -6.90
CA TYR A 250 19.58 23.95 -6.42
C TYR A 250 20.96 24.51 -6.13
N THR A 251 21.81 23.73 -5.45
CA THR A 251 23.19 24.13 -5.14
C THR A 251 24.00 24.37 -6.40
N LEU A 252 23.83 23.57 -7.43
CA LEU A 252 24.50 23.76 -8.73
C LEU A 252 24.09 25.06 -9.42
N GLN A 253 22.84 25.51 -9.23
CA GLN A 253 22.29 26.68 -9.93
C GLN A 253 22.40 27.97 -9.13
N TYR A 254 22.22 27.91 -7.81
CA TYR A 254 22.05 29.08 -6.94
C TYR A 254 23.05 29.12 -5.77
N GLY A 255 23.87 28.12 -5.59
CA GLY A 255 24.70 27.94 -4.40
C GLY A 255 23.97 27.20 -3.28
N ALA A 256 24.68 26.88 -2.20
CA ALA A 256 24.12 26.12 -1.06
C ALA A 256 23.00 26.92 -0.37
N PRO A 257 21.80 26.37 -0.23
CA PRO A 257 20.69 27.06 0.44
C PRO A 257 20.83 27.02 1.97
N SER A 258 20.42 28.08 2.63
CA SER A 258 20.13 28.05 4.06
C SER A 258 18.67 27.63 4.24
N LEU A 259 18.44 26.43 4.77
CA LEU A 259 17.08 25.91 4.92
C LEU A 259 16.43 26.41 6.22
N LEU A 260 15.16 26.81 6.10
CA LEU A 260 14.30 27.10 7.24
C LEU A 260 14.02 25.80 8.03
N SER A 261 14.43 25.76 9.30
CA SER A 261 14.15 24.64 10.19
C SER A 261 12.85 24.85 10.98
N PRO A 262 12.20 23.77 11.45
CA PRO A 262 11.00 23.90 12.30
C PRO A 262 11.20 24.74 13.57
N PRO A 263 12.32 24.65 14.31
CA PRO A 263 12.58 25.55 15.45
C PRO A 263 12.70 27.03 15.05
N MET A 264 13.32 27.34 13.90
CA MET A 264 13.41 28.71 13.40
C MET A 264 12.03 29.27 13.06
N LEU A 265 11.18 28.46 12.38
CA LEU A 265 9.82 28.87 12.08
C LEU A 265 9.02 29.11 13.36
N ALA A 266 9.14 28.25 14.37
CA ALA A 266 8.46 28.39 15.65
C ALA A 266 8.85 29.70 16.35
N ALA A 267 10.13 30.07 16.34
CA ALA A 267 10.61 31.34 16.87
C ALA A 267 10.03 32.56 16.10
N PHE A 268 10.09 32.51 14.77
CA PHE A 268 9.53 33.56 13.93
C PHE A 268 8.01 33.72 14.10
N MET A 269 7.30 32.59 14.28
CA MET A 269 5.85 32.56 14.53
C MET A 269 5.51 33.21 15.88
N THR A 270 6.24 32.85 16.95
CA THR A 270 6.06 33.40 18.29
C THR A 270 6.24 34.94 18.29
N ASP A 271 7.28 35.41 17.62
CA ASP A 271 7.53 36.84 17.49
C ASP A 271 6.42 37.56 16.70
N ALA A 272 5.95 36.94 15.60
CA ALA A 272 4.90 37.51 14.76
C ALA A 272 3.55 37.57 15.51
N VAL A 273 3.22 36.55 16.29
CA VAL A 273 2.03 36.50 17.15
C VAL A 273 2.10 37.61 18.22
N THR A 274 3.26 37.78 18.85
CA THR A 274 3.48 38.83 19.87
C THR A 274 3.30 40.22 19.26
N ALA A 275 3.87 40.46 18.08
CA ALA A 275 3.75 41.74 17.37
C ALA A 275 2.31 42.03 16.89
N ALA A 276 1.53 40.99 16.60
CA ALA A 276 0.12 41.09 16.22
C ALA A 276 -0.84 41.27 17.42
N GLY A 277 -0.32 41.31 18.65
CA GLY A 277 -1.13 41.49 19.87
C GLY A 277 -1.77 40.17 20.37
N GLY A 278 -1.27 39.03 19.95
CA GLY A 278 -1.77 37.72 20.33
C GLY A 278 -2.73 37.08 19.31
N THR A 279 -3.04 35.81 19.53
CA THR A 279 -3.99 35.05 18.71
C THR A 279 -4.70 34.02 19.56
N LYS A 280 -5.89 33.57 19.11
CA LYS A 280 -6.63 32.46 19.73
C LYS A 280 -6.20 31.09 19.20
N PHE A 281 -5.40 31.05 18.15
CA PHE A 281 -5.00 29.81 17.49
C PHE A 281 -3.77 29.21 18.18
N SER A 282 -3.71 27.87 18.23
CA SER A 282 -2.54 27.16 18.75
C SER A 282 -1.32 27.34 17.86
N SER A 283 -0.13 27.21 18.45
CA SER A 283 1.13 27.27 17.68
C SER A 283 1.20 26.13 16.63
N ALA A 284 0.63 24.97 16.95
CA ALA A 284 0.55 23.84 16.03
C ALA A 284 -0.31 24.17 14.81
N PHE A 285 -1.50 24.76 15.01
CA PHE A 285 -2.36 25.21 13.92
C PHE A 285 -1.66 26.26 13.02
N LEU A 286 -1.04 27.27 13.63
CA LEU A 286 -0.34 28.32 12.87
C LEU A 286 0.80 27.75 12.03
N ALA A 287 1.59 26.85 12.61
CA ALA A 287 2.69 26.19 11.90
C ALA A 287 2.17 25.31 10.75
N SER A 288 1.16 24.48 11.00
CA SER A 288 0.53 23.65 9.99
C SER A 288 -0.08 24.47 8.85
N GLU A 289 -0.84 25.55 9.17
CA GLU A 289 -1.44 26.42 8.15
C GLU A 289 -0.36 27.14 7.33
N TRP A 290 0.74 27.55 7.96
CA TRP A 290 1.84 28.17 7.25
C TRP A 290 2.56 27.17 6.33
N TRP A 291 2.94 25.97 6.84
CA TRP A 291 3.64 24.97 6.05
C TRP A 291 2.80 24.41 4.90
N GLU A 292 1.54 24.06 5.16
CA GLU A 292 0.72 23.30 4.22
C GLU A 292 -0.07 24.19 3.25
N VAL A 293 -0.27 25.47 3.61
CA VAL A 293 -1.02 26.40 2.76
C VAL A 293 -0.11 27.51 2.24
N VAL A 294 0.47 28.34 3.13
CA VAL A 294 1.19 29.54 2.72
C VAL A 294 2.49 29.17 1.99
N ASP A 295 3.31 28.32 2.60
CA ASP A 295 4.60 27.92 2.03
C ASP A 295 4.44 26.91 0.90
N ALA A 296 3.66 25.84 1.11
CA ALA A 296 3.47 24.79 0.10
C ALA A 296 3.00 25.35 -1.26
N TRP A 297 2.17 26.39 -1.24
CA TRP A 297 1.63 27.03 -2.44
C TRP A 297 2.28 28.36 -2.77
N GLN A 298 3.32 28.74 -2.02
CA GLN A 298 4.06 29.99 -2.20
C GLN A 298 3.17 31.23 -2.27
N ILE A 299 2.20 31.31 -1.36
CA ILE A 299 1.24 32.40 -1.25
C ILE A 299 1.96 33.68 -0.73
N LYS A 300 1.94 34.73 -1.51
CA LYS A 300 2.71 35.96 -1.24
C LYS A 300 1.86 37.19 -1.00
N SER A 301 0.53 37.14 -1.15
CA SER A 301 -0.35 38.24 -0.94
C SER A 301 -1.62 37.84 -0.20
N TRP A 302 -2.26 38.83 0.43
CA TRP A 302 -3.54 38.68 1.09
C TRP A 302 -4.62 38.13 0.14
N GLU A 303 -4.70 38.67 -1.08
CA GLU A 303 -5.69 38.25 -2.07
C GLU A 303 -5.53 36.78 -2.41
N ALA A 304 -4.29 36.34 -2.62
CA ALA A 304 -4.00 34.95 -2.91
C ALA A 304 -4.37 34.05 -1.73
N TYR A 305 -4.12 34.47 -0.47
CA TYR A 305 -4.50 33.69 0.72
C TYR A 305 -6.01 33.69 0.96
N ARG A 306 -6.68 34.84 0.78
CA ARG A 306 -8.12 34.97 0.89
C ARG A 306 -8.85 34.01 -0.07
N ASP A 307 -8.41 34.00 -1.34
CA ASP A 307 -9.10 33.26 -2.41
C ASP A 307 -8.62 31.81 -2.55
N PHE A 308 -7.61 31.41 -1.76
CA PHE A 308 -7.07 30.05 -1.79
C PHE A 308 -8.13 29.02 -1.36
N ARG A 309 -8.35 28.00 -2.22
CA ARG A 309 -9.25 26.89 -1.92
C ARG A 309 -8.49 25.86 -1.09
N ARG A 310 -8.86 25.75 0.18
CA ARG A 310 -8.27 24.80 1.12
C ARG A 310 -8.85 23.40 0.87
N LEU A 311 -8.50 22.79 -0.27
CA LEU A 311 -8.94 21.44 -0.62
C LEU A 311 -8.36 20.44 0.39
N GLY A 312 -9.20 19.52 0.86
CA GLY A 312 -8.81 18.54 1.87
C GLY A 312 -8.93 19.03 3.32
N ARG A 313 -9.10 20.32 3.57
CA ARG A 313 -9.41 20.86 4.90
C ARG A 313 -10.88 21.23 4.98
N LYS A 314 -11.61 20.59 5.87
CA LYS A 314 -13.05 20.79 6.03
C LYS A 314 -13.39 22.09 6.76
N THR A 315 -12.50 22.61 7.61
CA THR A 315 -12.70 23.85 8.37
C THR A 315 -12.73 25.07 7.45
N ARG A 316 -13.85 25.75 7.40
CA ARG A 316 -14.00 27.02 6.68
C ARG A 316 -13.55 28.17 7.58
N LEU A 317 -12.47 28.83 7.22
CA LEU A 317 -12.05 30.06 7.87
C LEU A 317 -12.82 31.27 7.29
N ALA A 318 -13.54 31.99 8.14
CA ALA A 318 -14.18 33.23 7.74
C ALA A 318 -13.13 34.27 7.29
N GLU A 319 -13.50 35.17 6.40
CA GLU A 319 -12.57 36.17 5.82
C GLU A 319 -11.84 37.01 6.89
N LYS A 320 -12.56 37.45 7.92
CA LYS A 320 -11.94 38.19 9.05
C LYS A 320 -10.87 37.38 9.79
N VAL A 321 -11.11 36.06 9.92
CA VAL A 321 -10.15 35.13 10.54
C VAL A 321 -8.93 34.97 9.63
N ARG A 322 -9.14 34.77 8.34
CA ARG A 322 -8.04 34.71 7.37
C ARG A 322 -7.22 36.00 7.38
N GLN A 323 -7.87 37.13 7.50
CA GLN A 323 -7.16 38.43 7.56
C GLN A 323 -6.25 38.51 8.79
N SER A 324 -6.73 38.11 9.97
CA SER A 324 -5.89 38.08 11.18
C SER A 324 -4.72 37.10 11.08
N LEU A 325 -4.93 35.92 10.47
CA LEU A 325 -3.86 34.96 10.21
C LEU A 325 -2.84 35.50 9.21
N TRP A 326 -3.29 36.14 8.14
CA TRP A 326 -2.39 36.72 7.13
C TRP A 326 -1.45 37.76 7.71
N LEU A 327 -1.91 38.63 8.60
CA LEU A 327 -1.05 39.62 9.27
C LEU A 327 0.12 38.96 10.03
N ILE A 328 -0.12 37.77 10.61
CA ILE A 328 0.94 36.97 11.26
C ILE A 328 1.86 36.36 10.20
N PHE A 329 1.29 35.71 9.18
CA PHE A 329 2.07 35.03 8.14
C PHE A 329 2.91 35.97 7.28
N GLU A 330 2.42 37.19 7.01
CA GLU A 330 3.18 38.21 6.31
C GLU A 330 4.45 38.61 7.09
N GLN A 331 4.34 38.75 8.43
CA GLN A 331 5.51 39.00 9.28
C GLN A 331 6.46 37.82 9.32
N VAL A 332 5.96 36.58 9.39
CA VAL A 332 6.78 35.36 9.31
C VAL A 332 7.54 35.32 7.98
N ASN A 333 6.85 35.56 6.86
CA ASN A 333 7.48 35.62 5.53
C ASN A 333 8.57 36.69 5.44
N ALA A 334 8.34 37.86 6.03
CA ALA A 334 9.35 38.91 6.09
C ALA A 334 10.58 38.49 6.92
N LYS A 335 10.38 37.84 8.07
CA LYS A 335 11.48 37.34 8.91
C LYS A 335 12.28 36.22 8.21
N VAL A 336 11.61 35.28 7.53
CA VAL A 336 12.26 34.24 6.73
C VAL A 336 13.13 34.87 5.63
N ALA A 337 12.61 35.87 4.93
CA ALA A 337 13.34 36.59 3.89
C ALA A 337 14.55 37.35 4.48
N ALA A 338 14.37 38.06 5.61
CA ALA A 338 15.43 38.80 6.28
C ALA A 338 16.56 37.88 6.80
N ALA A 339 16.23 36.65 7.23
CA ALA A 339 17.21 35.65 7.65
C ALA A 339 17.94 35.00 6.47
N GLY A 340 17.58 35.31 5.23
CA GLY A 340 18.15 34.69 4.04
C GLY A 340 17.86 33.18 3.90
N CYS A 341 16.88 32.69 4.65
CA CYS A 341 16.47 31.29 4.61
C CYS A 341 15.43 31.01 3.52
N ILE A 342 15.40 29.79 3.05
CA ILE A 342 14.34 29.30 2.15
C ILE A 342 13.75 28.01 2.67
N SER A 343 12.47 27.78 2.41
CA SER A 343 11.84 26.49 2.65
C SER A 343 12.16 25.50 1.53
N VAL A 344 11.89 24.21 1.77
CA VAL A 344 11.95 23.17 0.73
C VAL A 344 10.97 23.45 -0.39
N ALA A 345 9.78 23.99 -0.10
CA ALA A 345 8.80 24.36 -1.12
C ALA A 345 9.30 25.53 -1.99
N THR A 346 9.92 26.56 -1.38
CA THR A 346 10.58 27.65 -2.11
C THR A 346 11.70 27.12 -3.02
N LEU A 347 12.52 26.19 -2.53
CA LEU A 347 13.59 25.56 -3.30
C LEU A 347 13.03 24.91 -4.57
N PHE A 348 12.03 24.04 -4.43
CA PHE A 348 11.43 23.34 -5.58
C PHE A 348 10.69 24.29 -6.53
N THR A 349 10.04 25.31 -6.02
CA THR A 349 9.37 26.33 -6.85
C THR A 349 10.38 27.11 -7.70
N ARG A 350 11.55 27.48 -7.14
CA ARG A 350 12.63 28.12 -7.90
C ARG A 350 13.20 27.20 -8.96
N LEU A 351 13.42 25.93 -8.63
CA LEU A 351 13.85 24.92 -9.61
C LEU A 351 12.81 24.71 -10.71
N ALA A 352 11.52 24.67 -10.37
CA ALA A 352 10.43 24.57 -11.35
C ALA A 352 10.45 25.74 -12.34
N THR A 353 10.63 26.96 -11.83
CA THR A 353 10.74 28.16 -12.66
C THR A 353 11.95 28.08 -13.58
N TYR A 354 13.13 27.73 -13.05
CA TYR A 354 14.35 27.60 -13.83
C TYR A 354 14.21 26.56 -14.95
N TYR A 355 13.78 25.33 -14.63
CA TYR A 355 13.70 24.25 -15.63
C TYR A 355 12.54 24.37 -16.61
N ARG A 356 11.59 25.28 -16.39
CA ARG A 356 10.56 25.61 -17.38
C ARG A 356 11.17 26.29 -18.61
N ASP A 357 12.16 27.14 -18.38
CA ASP A 357 12.75 28.00 -19.41
C ASP A 357 14.02 27.41 -20.03
N VAL A 358 14.63 26.39 -19.40
CA VAL A 358 15.87 25.76 -19.85
C VAL A 358 15.60 24.62 -20.82
N ALA A 359 16.23 24.65 -22.01
CA ALA A 359 16.08 23.61 -23.02
C ALA A 359 16.69 22.27 -22.61
N ARG A 360 17.87 22.28 -21.95
CA ARG A 360 18.55 21.06 -21.51
C ARG A 360 18.19 20.75 -20.05
N ARG A 361 17.46 19.68 -19.86
CA ARG A 361 17.07 19.19 -18.55
C ARG A 361 18.03 18.13 -18.02
N PRO A 362 18.14 17.94 -16.69
CA PRO A 362 19.11 16.98 -16.11
C PRO A 362 18.72 15.52 -16.38
N PHE A 363 17.44 15.25 -16.63
CA PHE A 363 16.90 13.91 -16.87
C PHE A 363 15.95 13.92 -18.07
N GLU A 364 16.02 12.86 -18.88
CA GLU A 364 15.08 12.63 -19.98
C GLU A 364 13.75 12.04 -19.47
N HIS A 365 13.84 11.19 -18.45
CA HIS A 365 12.69 10.53 -17.83
C HIS A 365 12.81 10.59 -16.32
N VAL A 366 11.69 10.71 -15.63
CA VAL A 366 11.61 10.69 -14.17
C VAL A 366 10.57 9.67 -13.73
N VAL A 367 10.96 8.75 -12.87
CA VAL A 367 10.11 7.75 -12.25
C VAL A 367 10.06 8.03 -10.75
N ILE A 368 8.87 8.17 -10.20
CA ILE A 368 8.66 8.48 -8.78
C ILE A 368 7.97 7.31 -8.09
N ASP A 369 8.62 6.73 -7.10
CA ASP A 369 8.01 5.77 -6.19
C ASP A 369 7.47 6.49 -4.95
N GLU A 370 6.44 5.93 -4.30
CA GLU A 370 5.69 6.54 -3.18
C GLU A 370 5.13 7.94 -3.55
N SER A 371 4.58 8.06 -4.75
CA SER A 371 4.15 9.32 -5.34
C SER A 371 3.02 10.04 -4.59
N GLN A 372 2.30 9.36 -3.67
CA GLN A 372 1.29 9.98 -2.82
C GLN A 372 1.87 10.97 -1.79
N ASP A 373 3.21 10.93 -1.56
CA ASP A 373 3.89 11.84 -0.63
C ASP A 373 4.56 13.04 -1.32
N VAL A 374 4.41 13.16 -2.63
CA VAL A 374 4.95 14.30 -3.38
C VAL A 374 4.17 15.57 -3.05
N THR A 375 4.88 16.62 -2.61
CA THR A 375 4.28 17.94 -2.32
C THR A 375 3.91 18.69 -3.60
N ALA A 376 3.04 19.71 -3.49
CA ALA A 376 2.67 20.56 -4.63
C ALA A 376 3.89 21.22 -5.29
N ALA A 377 4.83 21.74 -4.50
CA ALA A 377 6.05 22.36 -5.01
C ALA A 377 6.98 21.35 -5.73
N GLN A 378 7.11 20.14 -5.18
CA GLN A 378 7.83 19.06 -5.84
C GLN A 378 7.18 18.65 -7.15
N LEU A 379 5.84 18.55 -7.17
CA LEU A 379 5.10 18.18 -8.38
C LEU A 379 5.21 19.28 -9.47
N LEU A 380 5.23 20.55 -9.09
CA LEU A 380 5.53 21.67 -10.01
C LEU A 380 6.92 21.52 -10.65
N PHE A 381 7.91 21.17 -9.85
CA PHE A 381 9.26 20.90 -10.36
C PHE A 381 9.29 19.70 -11.32
N LEU A 382 8.65 18.60 -10.94
CA LEU A 382 8.53 17.42 -11.81
C LEU A 382 7.79 17.75 -13.12
N ALA A 383 6.73 18.57 -13.05
CA ALA A 383 6.02 19.06 -14.22
C ALA A 383 6.94 19.83 -15.19
N ALA A 384 7.80 20.70 -14.63
CA ALA A 384 8.78 21.44 -15.42
C ALA A 384 9.82 20.53 -16.08
N LEU A 385 10.15 19.40 -15.45
CA LEU A 385 11.09 18.42 -16.04
C LEU A 385 10.49 17.60 -17.18
N GLY A 386 9.22 17.13 -17.06
CA GLY A 386 8.76 16.10 -17.98
C GLY A 386 7.28 16.04 -18.31
N ALA A 387 6.39 16.92 -17.80
CA ALA A 387 4.94 16.78 -18.00
C ALA A 387 4.48 16.88 -19.45
N THR A 388 5.21 17.62 -20.29
CA THR A 388 4.91 17.83 -21.72
C THR A 388 5.57 16.81 -22.65
N LYS A 389 6.43 15.92 -22.11
CA LYS A 389 7.14 14.92 -22.89
C LYS A 389 6.43 13.57 -22.82
N PRO A 390 6.31 12.82 -23.94
CA PRO A 390 5.96 11.41 -23.88
C PRO A 390 6.93 10.67 -22.95
N GLU A 391 6.38 9.81 -22.08
CA GLU A 391 7.15 9.02 -21.11
C GLU A 391 8.03 9.85 -20.13
N GLY A 392 7.85 11.18 -20.09
CA GLY A 392 8.66 12.07 -19.28
C GLY A 392 8.50 11.84 -17.77
N LEU A 393 7.28 11.51 -17.31
CA LEU A 393 6.95 11.26 -15.91
C LEU A 393 6.18 9.95 -15.75
N PHE A 394 6.62 9.15 -14.77
CA PHE A 394 5.91 7.95 -14.35
C PHE A 394 5.84 7.90 -12.82
N PHE A 395 4.64 7.69 -12.29
CA PHE A 395 4.37 7.70 -10.86
C PHE A 395 3.91 6.33 -10.39
N ALA A 396 4.43 5.86 -9.26
CA ALA A 396 3.98 4.68 -8.56
C ALA A 396 3.58 5.07 -7.13
N GLY A 397 2.37 4.72 -6.69
CA GLY A 397 1.90 5.13 -5.38
C GLY A 397 0.62 4.44 -4.92
N ASP A 398 0.26 4.64 -3.65
CA ASP A 398 -0.91 4.08 -2.98
C ASP A 398 -1.64 5.21 -2.24
N LEU A 399 -2.82 5.58 -2.69
CA LEU A 399 -3.60 6.66 -2.05
C LEU A 399 -3.96 6.33 -0.60
N GLY A 400 -4.11 5.05 -0.25
CA GLY A 400 -4.38 4.63 1.12
C GLY A 400 -3.17 4.67 2.05
N GLN A 401 -1.98 4.90 1.52
CA GLN A 401 -0.76 5.13 2.31
C GLN A 401 -0.35 6.60 2.34
N ARG A 402 -1.27 7.52 2.01
CA ARG A 402 -1.02 8.96 2.12
C ARG A 402 -1.19 9.41 3.56
N ILE A 403 -0.08 9.60 4.26
CA ILE A 403 -0.04 9.99 5.68
C ILE A 403 0.68 11.32 5.91
N PHE A 404 1.40 11.85 4.90
CA PHE A 404 2.23 13.05 5.03
C PHE A 404 1.68 14.26 4.27
N GLN A 405 0.72 14.07 3.36
CA GLN A 405 0.27 15.16 2.48
C GLN A 405 -1.25 15.29 2.47
N THR A 406 -1.74 16.53 2.54
CA THR A 406 -3.13 16.86 2.25
C THR A 406 -3.44 16.66 0.77
N PRO A 407 -4.67 16.21 0.41
CA PRO A 407 -5.05 16.03 -0.98
C PRO A 407 -5.02 17.34 -1.78
N PHE A 408 -4.45 17.31 -2.97
CA PHE A 408 -4.52 18.42 -3.92
C PHE A 408 -4.61 17.92 -5.37
N SER A 409 -5.05 18.81 -6.27
CA SER A 409 -5.20 18.46 -7.69
C SER A 409 -3.84 18.47 -8.40
N TRP A 410 -3.42 17.33 -8.94
CA TRP A 410 -2.22 17.21 -9.77
C TRP A 410 -2.37 17.94 -11.09
N LYS A 411 -3.58 17.96 -11.65
CA LYS A 411 -3.91 18.69 -12.86
C LYS A 411 -3.71 20.19 -12.68
N SER A 412 -4.03 20.73 -11.49
CA SER A 412 -3.88 22.18 -11.22
C SER A 412 -2.42 22.64 -11.27
N VAL A 413 -1.46 21.76 -11.05
CA VAL A 413 -0.02 22.03 -11.13
C VAL A 413 0.63 21.53 -12.43
N GLY A 414 -0.17 21.14 -13.43
CA GLY A 414 0.28 20.81 -14.77
C GLY A 414 0.57 19.32 -15.00
N VAL A 415 0.22 18.42 -14.08
CA VAL A 415 0.40 16.97 -14.25
C VAL A 415 -0.96 16.30 -14.44
N ASP A 416 -1.30 16.00 -15.69
CA ASP A 416 -2.53 15.29 -16.04
C ASP A 416 -2.26 13.80 -16.30
N ILE A 417 -2.80 12.94 -15.44
CA ILE A 417 -2.65 11.47 -15.52
C ILE A 417 -3.90 10.75 -16.01
N ARG A 418 -4.98 11.48 -16.31
CA ARG A 418 -6.28 10.89 -16.69
C ARG A 418 -6.14 10.02 -17.94
N GLY A 419 -6.77 8.83 -17.87
CA GLY A 419 -6.67 7.80 -18.91
C GLY A 419 -5.31 7.08 -18.99
N ARG A 420 -4.33 7.50 -18.18
CA ARG A 420 -2.99 6.90 -18.06
C ARG A 420 -2.68 6.42 -16.64
N SER A 421 -3.71 6.27 -15.82
CA SER A 421 -3.65 5.63 -14.50
C SER A 421 -4.07 4.15 -14.62
N ARG A 422 -3.40 3.26 -13.89
CA ARG A 422 -3.73 1.83 -13.82
C ARG A 422 -3.55 1.32 -12.40
N THR A 423 -4.48 0.50 -11.93
CA THR A 423 -4.43 -0.11 -10.60
C THR A 423 -3.93 -1.54 -10.70
N LEU A 424 -2.95 -1.89 -9.87
CA LEU A 424 -2.48 -3.25 -9.66
C LEU A 424 -3.40 -3.96 -8.68
N THR A 425 -3.88 -5.14 -9.07
CA THR A 425 -4.86 -5.92 -8.30
C THR A 425 -4.29 -7.23 -7.73
N VAL A 426 -3.02 -7.53 -7.99
CA VAL A 426 -2.36 -8.73 -7.47
C VAL A 426 -1.33 -8.34 -6.43
N ASN A 427 -1.49 -8.87 -5.21
CA ASN A 427 -0.59 -8.65 -4.08
C ASN A 427 0.37 -9.84 -3.95
N TYR A 428 1.65 -9.56 -4.02
CA TYR A 428 2.73 -10.55 -3.97
C TYR A 428 3.41 -10.61 -2.61
N ARG A 429 3.13 -9.68 -1.72
CA ARG A 429 3.88 -9.50 -0.48
C ARG A 429 3.12 -9.93 0.76
N THR A 430 1.89 -9.50 0.92
CA THR A 430 1.11 -9.70 2.14
C THR A 430 0.17 -10.88 1.98
N SER A 431 0.09 -11.78 2.96
CA SER A 431 -0.85 -12.91 2.94
C SER A 431 -2.29 -12.43 2.80
N HIS A 432 -3.16 -13.28 2.26
CA HIS A 432 -4.56 -12.95 2.02
C HIS A 432 -5.25 -12.48 3.31
N GLN A 433 -5.03 -13.22 4.42
CA GLN A 433 -5.68 -12.95 5.69
C GLN A 433 -5.24 -11.61 6.30
N ILE A 434 -3.93 -11.32 6.31
CA ILE A 434 -3.43 -10.01 6.81
C ILE A 434 -3.98 -8.87 5.96
N ARG A 435 -3.96 -9.01 4.64
CA ARG A 435 -4.49 -7.99 3.74
C ARG A 435 -5.98 -7.76 3.93
N GLN A 436 -6.76 -8.83 4.04
CA GLN A 436 -8.21 -8.76 4.21
C GLN A 436 -8.58 -7.97 5.47
N HIS A 437 -7.93 -8.26 6.60
CA HIS A 437 -8.13 -7.51 7.85
C HIS A 437 -7.63 -6.06 7.73
N ALA A 438 -6.48 -5.83 7.12
CA ALA A 438 -5.97 -4.46 6.91
C ALA A 438 -6.91 -3.60 6.05
N ASP A 439 -7.52 -4.19 5.01
CA ASP A 439 -8.45 -3.47 4.12
C ASP A 439 -9.73 -3.01 4.85
N LEU A 440 -10.11 -3.64 5.99
CA LEU A 440 -11.24 -3.21 6.82
C LEU A 440 -11.01 -1.84 7.51
N LEU A 441 -9.76 -1.45 7.69
CA LEU A 441 -9.42 -0.13 8.27
C LEU A 441 -9.73 1.04 7.33
N LEU A 442 -9.87 0.78 6.04
CA LEU A 442 -10.01 1.81 5.02
C LEU A 442 -11.29 1.60 4.19
N GLU A 443 -11.78 2.67 3.58
CA GLU A 443 -12.90 2.58 2.66
C GLU A 443 -12.58 1.67 1.46
N PRO A 444 -13.58 0.98 0.88
CA PRO A 444 -13.40 0.08 -0.27
C PRO A 444 -12.83 0.76 -1.51
N SER A 445 -12.98 2.08 -1.62
CA SER A 445 -12.41 2.90 -2.70
C SER A 445 -11.91 4.22 -2.15
N VAL A 446 -10.77 4.66 -2.64
CA VAL A 446 -10.20 5.99 -2.31
C VAL A 446 -10.10 6.78 -3.60
N SER A 447 -10.60 8.01 -3.60
CA SER A 447 -10.50 8.92 -4.74
C SER A 447 -9.48 10.02 -4.48
N ASP A 448 -8.79 10.46 -5.52
CA ASP A 448 -8.02 11.69 -5.47
C ASP A 448 -8.90 12.91 -5.84
N VAL A 449 -8.32 14.11 -5.72
CA VAL A 449 -9.02 15.37 -5.98
C VAL A 449 -9.36 15.54 -7.48
N ASP A 450 -8.65 14.87 -8.37
CA ASP A 450 -8.86 14.94 -9.83
C ASP A 450 -9.89 13.90 -10.32
N GLY A 451 -10.48 13.11 -9.39
CA GLY A 451 -11.53 12.13 -9.68
C GLY A 451 -11.01 10.76 -10.15
N GLU A 452 -9.71 10.50 -10.04
CA GLU A 452 -9.17 9.15 -10.23
C GLU A 452 -9.49 8.30 -9.00
N VAL A 453 -10.09 7.14 -9.23
CA VAL A 453 -10.56 6.23 -8.17
C VAL A 453 -9.64 5.02 -8.09
N GLU A 454 -9.13 4.73 -6.90
CA GLU A 454 -8.42 3.50 -6.59
C GLU A 454 -9.38 2.54 -5.86
N VAL A 455 -9.77 1.47 -6.57
CA VAL A 455 -10.65 0.43 -6.03
C VAL A 455 -9.78 -0.66 -5.39
N ARG A 456 -9.97 -0.89 -4.08
CA ARG A 456 -9.24 -1.91 -3.32
C ARG A 456 -9.92 -3.27 -3.39
N LYS A 457 -11.25 -3.25 -3.54
CA LYS A 457 -12.06 -4.45 -3.70
C LYS A 457 -11.62 -5.22 -4.95
N GLY A 458 -11.31 -6.51 -4.77
CA GLY A 458 -10.83 -7.36 -5.86
C GLY A 458 -9.30 -7.51 -5.95
N THR A 459 -8.52 -6.92 -5.05
CA THR A 459 -7.10 -7.26 -4.89
C THR A 459 -6.96 -8.70 -4.41
N ILE A 460 -6.10 -9.48 -5.05
CA ILE A 460 -5.88 -10.89 -4.77
C ILE A 460 -4.47 -11.08 -4.25
N SER A 461 -4.31 -11.70 -3.07
CA SER A 461 -2.99 -12.12 -2.59
C SER A 461 -2.61 -13.48 -3.19
N VAL A 462 -1.34 -13.63 -3.60
CA VAL A 462 -0.85 -14.86 -4.23
C VAL A 462 -0.62 -16.00 -3.26
N PHE A 463 -0.68 -15.76 -1.96
CA PHE A 463 -0.52 -16.77 -0.93
C PHE A 463 -1.40 -16.50 0.29
N ASP A 464 -1.71 -17.57 1.02
CA ASP A 464 -2.44 -17.56 2.26
C ASP A 464 -1.49 -17.58 3.47
N GLY A 465 -1.96 -17.05 4.60
CA GLY A 465 -1.27 -17.08 5.88
C GLY A 465 -2.26 -17.27 7.03
N PRO A 466 -1.81 -17.32 8.27
CA PRO A 466 -2.72 -17.29 9.39
C PRO A 466 -3.41 -15.91 9.49
N PRO A 467 -4.59 -15.85 10.12
CA PRO A 467 -5.21 -14.59 10.47
C PRO A 467 -4.30 -13.78 11.40
N PRO A 468 -4.44 -12.45 11.39
CA PRO A 468 -3.79 -11.59 12.39
C PRO A 468 -4.15 -11.99 13.81
N GLU A 469 -3.17 -11.95 14.71
CA GLU A 469 -3.39 -12.11 16.14
C GLU A 469 -3.69 -10.74 16.74
N ILE A 470 -4.92 -10.54 17.24
CA ILE A 470 -5.30 -9.30 17.95
C ILE A 470 -5.43 -9.67 19.41
N ARG A 471 -4.60 -9.06 20.29
CA ARG A 471 -4.53 -9.41 21.70
C ARG A 471 -4.57 -8.18 22.60
N ASN A 472 -5.47 -8.20 23.57
CA ASN A 472 -5.53 -7.23 24.65
C ASN A 472 -5.02 -7.85 25.94
N TRP A 473 -4.09 -7.18 26.61
CA TRP A 473 -3.51 -7.60 27.89
C TRP A 473 -4.00 -6.71 29.05
N PRO A 474 -4.01 -7.23 30.27
CA PRO A 474 -4.50 -6.47 31.43
C PRO A 474 -3.57 -5.32 31.84
N SER A 475 -2.30 -5.32 31.40
CA SER A 475 -1.32 -4.28 31.73
C SER A 475 -0.21 -4.19 30.69
N VAL A 476 0.49 -3.06 30.68
CA VAL A 476 1.68 -2.81 29.83
C VAL A 476 2.77 -3.86 30.06
N ALA A 477 2.99 -4.28 31.31
CA ALA A 477 3.97 -5.31 31.63
C ALA A 477 3.57 -6.69 31.06
N ALA A 478 2.29 -7.03 31.13
CA ALA A 478 1.77 -8.28 30.56
C ALA A 478 1.84 -8.27 29.02
N GLU A 479 1.55 -7.12 28.38
CA GLU A 479 1.73 -6.98 26.94
C GLU A 479 3.19 -7.14 26.53
N SER A 480 4.12 -6.44 27.21
CA SER A 480 5.55 -6.53 26.90
C SER A 480 6.05 -7.98 27.02
N ALA A 481 5.63 -8.71 28.05
CA ALA A 481 5.96 -10.13 28.20
C ALA A 481 5.35 -10.99 27.07
N GLY A 482 4.06 -10.78 26.76
CA GLY A 482 3.37 -11.51 25.69
C GLY A 482 3.95 -11.27 24.31
N VAL A 483 4.35 -10.04 24.00
CA VAL A 483 5.04 -9.70 22.74
C VAL A 483 6.43 -10.31 22.68
N ALA A 484 7.18 -10.30 23.81
CA ALA A 484 8.48 -10.97 23.89
C ALA A 484 8.36 -12.48 23.60
N ASP A 485 7.36 -13.15 24.19
CA ASP A 485 7.11 -14.57 23.94
C ASP A 485 6.71 -14.82 22.48
N TRP A 486 5.89 -13.95 21.89
CA TRP A 486 5.52 -14.04 20.50
C TRP A 486 6.75 -13.90 19.56
N ILE A 487 7.67 -12.96 19.85
CA ILE A 487 8.91 -12.77 19.09
C ILE A 487 9.80 -14.01 19.21
N ARG A 488 10.01 -14.57 20.42
CA ARG A 488 10.79 -15.80 20.62
C ARG A 488 10.23 -16.96 19.81
N GLN A 489 8.90 -17.09 19.77
CA GLN A 489 8.25 -18.11 18.95
C GLN A 489 8.55 -17.93 17.47
N ARG A 490 8.53 -16.68 16.94
CA ARG A 490 8.89 -16.43 15.51
C ARG A 490 10.33 -16.82 15.20
N VAL A 491 11.26 -16.55 16.11
CA VAL A 491 12.66 -17.00 15.94
C VAL A 491 12.76 -18.53 16.00
N THR A 492 12.02 -19.18 16.89
CA THR A 492 11.93 -20.64 16.95
C THR A 492 11.32 -21.24 15.66
N ASP A 493 10.36 -20.54 15.05
CA ASP A 493 9.78 -20.88 13.75
C ASP A 493 10.74 -20.65 12.56
N GLY A 494 11.99 -20.19 12.82
CA GLY A 494 13.06 -20.02 11.83
C GLY A 494 13.18 -18.64 11.22
N LEU A 495 12.54 -17.61 11.77
CA LEU A 495 12.74 -16.24 11.32
C LEU A 495 14.03 -15.65 11.90
N ALA A 496 14.79 -14.95 11.07
CA ALA A 496 15.94 -14.18 11.52
C ALA A 496 15.49 -12.86 12.21
N PRO A 497 16.26 -12.32 13.18
CA PRO A 497 15.86 -11.11 13.90
C PRO A 497 15.52 -9.92 12.98
N HIS A 498 16.24 -9.71 11.89
CA HIS A 498 16.01 -8.63 10.93
C HIS A 498 14.73 -8.80 10.08
N GLU A 499 14.11 -9.98 10.11
CA GLU A 499 12.84 -10.25 9.44
C GLU A 499 11.63 -9.90 10.36
N ILE A 500 11.89 -9.44 11.59
CA ILE A 500 10.89 -9.10 12.59
C ILE A 500 10.91 -7.59 12.86
N GLY A 501 9.74 -6.95 12.75
CA GLY A 501 9.52 -5.55 13.09
C GLY A 501 8.61 -5.38 14.30
N VAL A 502 8.94 -4.44 15.17
CA VAL A 502 8.07 -3.97 16.26
C VAL A 502 7.73 -2.51 15.98
N ILE A 503 6.46 -2.20 15.85
CA ILE A 503 5.99 -0.90 15.39
C ILE A 503 5.07 -0.31 16.48
N VAL A 504 5.29 0.97 16.81
CA VAL A 504 4.46 1.73 17.75
C VAL A 504 3.99 3.04 17.14
N ARG A 505 2.94 3.65 17.70
CA ARG A 505 2.33 4.85 17.14
C ARG A 505 3.28 6.05 17.09
N SER A 506 4.04 6.28 18.16
CA SER A 506 4.90 7.47 18.30
C SER A 506 6.13 7.18 19.16
N ASP A 507 7.01 8.18 19.27
CA ASP A 507 8.21 8.09 20.11
C ASP A 507 7.89 7.90 21.59
N ALA A 508 6.72 8.35 22.04
CA ALA A 508 6.26 8.17 23.41
C ALA A 508 6.14 6.67 23.79
N GLU A 509 5.84 5.81 22.81
CA GLU A 509 5.64 4.37 23.01
C GLU A 509 6.92 3.55 22.74
N LEU A 510 8.00 4.15 22.25
CA LEU A 510 9.27 3.44 22.02
C LEU A 510 9.83 2.76 23.29
N PRO A 511 9.76 3.36 24.50
CA PRO A 511 10.21 2.69 25.72
C PRO A 511 9.47 1.36 25.97
N ARG A 512 8.15 1.30 25.69
CA ARG A 512 7.32 0.10 25.82
C ARG A 512 7.75 -1.00 24.85
N ALA A 513 7.98 -0.63 23.58
CA ALA A 513 8.51 -1.55 22.58
C ALA A 513 9.92 -2.05 22.92
N ARG A 514 10.80 -1.17 23.42
CA ARG A 514 12.14 -1.57 23.90
C ARG A 514 12.07 -2.60 25.01
N ALA A 515 11.25 -2.38 26.02
CA ALA A 515 11.10 -3.31 27.14
C ALA A 515 10.67 -4.71 26.66
N ALA A 516 9.77 -4.79 25.69
CA ALA A 516 9.35 -6.06 25.10
C ALA A 516 10.50 -6.76 24.34
N VAL A 517 11.27 -6.02 23.56
CA VAL A 517 12.36 -6.59 22.76
C VAL A 517 13.57 -6.93 23.62
N GLU A 518 13.95 -6.11 24.60
CA GLU A 518 15.04 -6.38 25.55
C GLU A 518 14.79 -7.68 26.32
N ALA A 519 13.54 -7.98 26.68
CA ALA A 519 13.18 -9.24 27.31
C ALA A 519 13.44 -10.48 26.43
N THR A 520 13.67 -10.33 25.13
CA THR A 520 13.97 -11.45 24.22
C THR A 520 15.44 -11.83 24.15
N ASP A 521 16.34 -11.01 24.66
CA ASP A 521 17.81 -11.10 24.51
C ASP A 521 18.30 -11.05 23.05
N LEU A 522 17.47 -10.62 22.10
CA LEU A 522 17.83 -10.49 20.69
C LEU A 522 18.50 -9.13 20.42
N PRO A 523 19.45 -9.08 19.48
CA PRO A 523 20.01 -7.81 19.04
C PRO A 523 18.96 -7.00 18.29
N PHE A 524 18.80 -5.72 18.63
CA PHE A 524 17.83 -4.84 18.00
C PHE A 524 18.42 -3.48 17.64
N THR A 525 17.71 -2.74 16.80
CA THR A 525 17.95 -1.34 16.50
C THR A 525 16.64 -0.57 16.56
N VAL A 526 16.67 0.65 17.06
CA VAL A 526 15.56 1.59 16.95
C VAL A 526 15.86 2.50 15.77
N LEU A 527 14.96 2.56 14.82
CA LEU A 527 15.12 3.44 13.66
C LEU A 527 14.86 4.88 14.08
N ASP A 528 15.74 5.75 13.62
CA ASP A 528 15.63 7.18 13.68
C ASP A 528 15.38 7.78 12.27
N ASP A 529 15.37 9.09 12.16
CA ASP A 529 15.18 9.79 10.88
C ASP A 529 16.31 9.52 9.85
N GLN A 530 17.46 8.99 10.29
CA GLN A 530 18.57 8.62 9.39
C GLN A 530 18.45 7.18 8.87
N MET A 531 17.55 6.39 9.46
CA MET A 531 17.04 5.10 9.02
C MET A 531 18.09 4.14 8.44
N GLN A 532 18.96 3.60 9.28
CA GLN A 532 19.84 2.50 8.89
C GLN A 532 19.27 1.16 9.40
N LEU A 533 18.70 0.38 8.48
CA LEU A 533 18.38 -1.03 8.74
C LEU A 533 19.67 -1.83 8.85
N ILE A 534 19.87 -2.51 9.98
CA ILE A 534 21.01 -3.40 10.18
C ILE A 534 20.55 -4.83 9.92
N SER A 535 21.13 -5.48 8.93
CA SER A 535 20.73 -6.80 8.41
C SER A 535 20.80 -7.98 9.38
N THR A 536 21.17 -7.76 10.65
CA THR A 536 21.27 -8.81 11.69
C THR A 536 20.43 -8.52 12.91
N LYS A 537 19.75 -7.38 12.97
CA LYS A 537 19.05 -6.89 14.16
C LYS A 537 17.55 -6.77 13.95
N LEU A 538 16.77 -7.05 14.98
CA LEU A 538 15.35 -6.74 15.04
C LEU A 538 15.15 -5.22 14.94
N CYS A 539 14.10 -4.81 14.23
CA CYS A 539 13.79 -3.39 14.02
C CYS A 539 12.66 -2.93 14.94
N ILE A 540 12.88 -1.84 15.68
CA ILE A 540 11.82 -1.09 16.37
C ILE A 540 11.67 0.26 15.66
N CYS A 541 10.44 0.66 15.33
CA CYS A 541 10.18 1.96 14.72
C CYS A 541 8.77 2.48 15.04
N THR A 542 8.55 3.76 14.74
CA THR A 542 7.20 4.35 14.76
C THR A 542 6.44 4.04 13.47
N MET A 543 5.10 4.15 13.50
CA MET A 543 4.25 3.93 12.32
C MET A 543 4.63 4.83 11.13
N HIS A 544 5.07 6.06 11.40
CA HIS A 544 5.53 6.98 10.35
C HIS A 544 6.81 6.47 9.66
N LEU A 545 7.76 5.97 10.46
CA LEU A 545 9.02 5.44 9.95
C LEU A 545 8.89 4.04 9.34
N ALA A 546 7.81 3.32 9.67
CA ALA A 546 7.53 2.00 9.11
C ALA A 546 7.21 2.02 7.62
N LYS A 547 6.86 3.19 7.06
CA LYS A 547 6.50 3.31 5.66
C LYS A 547 7.63 2.87 4.72
N GLY A 548 7.29 1.99 3.76
CA GLY A 548 8.26 1.42 2.82
C GLY A 548 9.11 0.27 3.36
N LEU A 549 9.06 -0.02 4.66
CA LEU A 549 9.72 -1.19 5.26
C LEU A 549 8.91 -2.46 4.98
N GLU A 550 9.59 -3.61 5.11
CA GLU A 550 9.00 -4.93 4.87
C GLU A 550 9.58 -5.93 5.85
N PHE A 551 8.71 -6.68 6.54
CA PHE A 551 9.10 -7.71 7.49
C PHE A 551 8.26 -8.97 7.26
N ARG A 552 8.82 -10.13 7.58
CA ARG A 552 8.05 -11.39 7.56
C ARG A 552 7.07 -11.46 8.72
N ALA A 553 7.46 -10.93 9.88
CA ALA A 553 6.61 -10.86 11.06
C ALA A 553 6.61 -9.44 11.65
N VAL A 554 5.45 -8.94 12.03
CA VAL A 554 5.29 -7.62 12.65
C VAL A 554 4.47 -7.73 13.92
N ALA A 555 4.95 -7.08 14.97
CA ALA A 555 4.15 -6.76 16.15
C ALA A 555 3.86 -5.25 16.16
N VAL A 556 2.58 -4.88 16.06
CA VAL A 556 2.12 -3.50 16.25
C VAL A 556 1.67 -3.39 17.69
N MET A 557 2.41 -2.63 18.51
CA MET A 557 2.21 -2.55 19.95
C MET A 557 1.57 -1.24 20.39
N ALA A 558 1.06 -1.25 21.62
CA ALA A 558 0.47 -0.08 22.26
C ALA A 558 -0.72 0.49 21.48
N CYS A 559 -1.56 -0.37 20.93
CA CYS A 559 -2.79 0.05 20.26
C CYS A 559 -3.91 0.30 21.29
N ASP A 560 -3.62 1.15 22.29
CA ASP A 560 -4.54 1.52 23.35
C ASP A 560 -5.44 2.69 22.89
N ASP A 561 -6.60 2.85 23.52
CA ASP A 561 -7.60 3.86 23.20
C ASP A 561 -7.07 5.31 23.20
N GLN A 562 -6.12 5.64 24.11
CA GLN A 562 -5.53 6.98 24.17
C GLN A 562 -4.29 7.17 23.28
N VAL A 563 -3.82 6.09 22.66
CA VAL A 563 -2.63 6.07 21.81
C VAL A 563 -3.03 6.09 20.34
N ILE A 564 -4.06 5.33 19.97
CA ILE A 564 -4.62 5.25 18.61
C ILE A 564 -6.16 5.32 18.72
N PRO A 565 -6.80 6.39 18.20
CA PRO A 565 -6.19 7.61 17.66
C PRO A 565 -5.44 8.43 18.71
N SER A 566 -4.46 9.23 18.28
CA SER A 566 -3.63 10.03 19.19
C SER A 566 -4.46 11.05 19.96
N GLN A 567 -4.56 10.89 21.28
CA GLN A 567 -5.34 11.77 22.16
C GLN A 567 -4.84 13.23 22.08
N SER A 568 -3.54 13.44 22.01
CA SER A 568 -2.98 14.80 21.90
C SER A 568 -3.40 15.51 20.62
N ARG A 569 -3.57 14.78 19.51
CA ARG A 569 -4.08 15.35 18.25
C ARG A 569 -5.57 15.65 18.33
N ILE A 570 -6.34 14.83 19.05
CA ILE A 570 -7.78 15.04 19.26
C ILE A 570 -8.00 16.27 20.15
N GLU A 571 -7.22 16.46 21.21
CA GLU A 571 -7.33 17.60 22.12
C GLU A 571 -7.00 18.95 21.48
N GLU A 572 -6.20 18.95 20.43
CA GLU A 572 -5.87 20.16 19.64
C GLU A 572 -6.99 20.59 18.68
N ILE A 573 -8.04 19.78 18.53
CA ILE A 573 -9.13 20.00 17.57
C ILE A 573 -10.16 20.96 18.16
N THR A 574 -10.59 21.90 17.32
CA THR A 574 -11.63 22.86 17.66
C THR A 574 -12.92 22.71 16.85
N ASP A 575 -12.92 21.81 15.86
CA ASP A 575 -14.03 21.60 14.92
C ASP A 575 -14.22 20.10 14.61
N GLU A 576 -15.46 19.64 14.53
CA GLU A 576 -15.84 18.24 14.24
C GLU A 576 -15.28 17.75 12.89
N ALA A 577 -15.13 18.64 11.92
CA ALA A 577 -14.56 18.30 10.62
C ALA A 577 -13.05 17.97 10.67
N ASP A 578 -12.31 18.62 11.59
CA ASP A 578 -10.90 18.34 11.81
C ASP A 578 -10.74 16.99 12.56
N LEU A 579 -11.73 16.61 13.37
CA LEU A 579 -11.76 15.31 14.06
C LEU A 579 -11.79 14.14 13.06
N GLU A 580 -12.68 14.20 12.05
CA GLU A 580 -12.73 13.18 11.00
C GLU A 580 -11.41 13.05 10.23
N GLU A 581 -10.71 14.16 10.00
CA GLU A 581 -9.40 14.14 9.33
C GLU A 581 -8.33 13.47 10.20
N VAL A 582 -8.33 13.72 11.51
CA VAL A 582 -7.43 13.04 12.44
C VAL A 582 -7.71 11.54 12.45
N TYR A 583 -8.97 11.14 12.58
CA TYR A 583 -9.36 9.72 12.55
C TYR A 583 -8.95 9.04 11.25
N ALA A 584 -9.18 9.66 10.10
CA ALA A 584 -8.76 9.13 8.80
C ALA A 584 -7.24 8.96 8.74
N THR A 585 -6.47 9.93 9.22
CA THR A 585 -5.01 9.85 9.26
C THR A 585 -4.51 8.73 10.18
N GLU A 586 -5.12 8.58 11.36
CA GLU A 586 -4.75 7.54 12.32
C GLU A 586 -5.08 6.13 11.78
N ARG A 587 -6.22 5.96 11.07
CA ARG A 587 -6.54 4.73 10.35
C ARG A 587 -5.52 4.40 9.26
N HIS A 588 -5.09 5.40 8.50
CA HIS A 588 -4.05 5.23 7.48
C HIS A 588 -2.70 4.84 8.11
N LEU A 589 -2.34 5.41 9.27
CA LEU A 589 -1.11 5.05 9.99
C LEU A 589 -1.14 3.60 10.46
N LEU A 590 -2.25 3.16 11.05
CA LEU A 590 -2.43 1.76 11.46
C LEU A 590 -2.40 0.83 10.23
N TYR A 591 -3.09 1.19 9.14
CA TYR A 591 -3.02 0.45 7.87
C TYR A 591 -1.59 0.31 7.34
N VAL A 592 -0.81 1.39 7.37
CA VAL A 592 0.61 1.33 7.00
C VAL A 592 1.35 0.32 7.87
N ALA A 593 1.19 0.38 9.19
CA ALA A 593 1.90 -0.50 10.12
C ALA A 593 1.55 -1.99 9.90
N VAL A 594 0.26 -2.33 9.86
CA VAL A 594 -0.17 -3.74 9.71
C VAL A 594 0.19 -4.33 8.35
N THR A 595 0.22 -3.50 7.29
CA THR A 595 0.63 -3.94 5.94
C THR A 595 2.14 -4.08 5.76
N ARG A 596 2.95 -3.79 6.78
CA ARG A 596 4.39 -4.14 6.79
C ARG A 596 4.63 -5.63 6.98
N ALA A 597 3.65 -6.33 7.56
CA ALA A 597 3.71 -7.77 7.77
C ALA A 597 3.47 -8.55 6.47
N ARG A 598 4.29 -9.56 6.26
CA ARG A 598 4.14 -10.51 5.15
C ARG A 598 3.39 -11.76 5.59
N ASP A 599 3.95 -12.49 6.58
CA ASP A 599 3.54 -13.84 6.96
C ASP A 599 2.78 -13.87 8.29
N ARG A 600 3.15 -13.01 9.25
CA ARG A 600 2.64 -13.01 10.63
C ARG A 600 2.41 -11.59 11.12
N LEU A 601 1.26 -11.35 11.71
CA LEU A 601 0.89 -10.07 12.30
C LEU A 601 0.33 -10.28 13.71
N LEU A 602 0.90 -9.56 14.66
CA LEU A 602 0.34 -9.36 16.01
C LEU A 602 -0.02 -7.88 16.15
N VAL A 603 -1.24 -7.60 16.60
CA VAL A 603 -1.65 -6.27 17.04
C VAL A 603 -2.02 -6.33 18.50
N SER A 604 -1.40 -5.48 19.32
CA SER A 604 -1.45 -5.58 20.76
C SER A 604 -1.86 -4.28 21.46
N SER A 605 -2.59 -4.43 22.55
CA SER A 605 -3.02 -3.34 23.43
C SER A 605 -2.95 -3.75 24.90
N ALA A 606 -2.99 -2.78 25.81
CA ALA A 606 -3.08 -3.00 27.24
C ALA A 606 -4.22 -2.18 27.86
N GLY A 607 -5.04 -2.82 28.68
CA GLY A 607 -6.20 -2.18 29.31
C GLY A 607 -7.32 -1.93 28.32
N HIS A 608 -7.61 -0.67 28.02
CA HIS A 608 -8.62 -0.30 27.03
C HIS A 608 -8.02 -0.29 25.62
N ALA A 609 -8.51 -1.18 24.78
CA ALA A 609 -8.06 -1.27 23.39
C ALA A 609 -8.62 -0.13 22.54
N SER A 610 -7.86 0.28 21.52
CA SER A 610 -8.34 1.20 20.49
C SER A 610 -9.58 0.64 19.79
N GLU A 611 -10.55 1.51 19.50
CA GLU A 611 -11.74 1.18 18.69
C GLU A 611 -11.38 0.64 17.29
N PHE A 612 -10.22 1.04 16.72
CA PHE A 612 -9.77 0.56 15.41
C PHE A 612 -9.40 -0.93 15.42
N LEU A 613 -9.20 -1.54 16.60
CA LEU A 613 -8.97 -2.97 16.70
C LEU A 613 -10.25 -3.77 16.48
N GLU A 614 -11.41 -3.22 16.80
CA GLU A 614 -12.71 -3.83 16.48
C GLU A 614 -12.89 -3.89 14.96
N ASP A 615 -12.60 -2.79 14.26
CA ASP A 615 -12.65 -2.76 12.79
C ASP A 615 -11.66 -3.78 12.17
N LEU A 616 -10.46 -3.87 12.72
CA LEU A 616 -9.43 -4.80 12.24
C LEU A 616 -9.80 -6.27 12.53
N GLY A 617 -10.57 -6.54 13.59
CA GLY A 617 -10.99 -7.87 13.99
C GLY A 617 -12.11 -8.47 13.11
N GLY A 618 -12.92 -7.67 12.46
CA GLY A 618 -14.02 -8.05 11.55
C GLY A 618 -15.27 -8.47 12.28
#